data_9ecc976a651db84dfa088bd583fbafb5
#
_entry.id   9ecc976a651db84dfa088bd583fbafb5
#
_cell.length_a   1.000
_cell.length_b   1.000
_cell.length_c   1.000
_cell.angle_alpha   90.00
_cell.angle_beta   90.00
_cell.angle_gamma   90.00
#
_symmetry.space_group_name_H-M   'P 1'
#
loop_
_entity.id
_entity.type
_entity.pdbx_description
1 polymer ?
#
loop_
_entity_poly.entity_id
_entity_poly.type
_entity_poly.pdbx_seq_one_letter_code
_entity_poly.pdbx_strand_id
1 'polypeptide(L)'
;MSNDNEKTQDNNDSSYEPLTAVYEHLRHSEDSDELHEFARRKLPDRADQAAFSRATSLLEAVAGNAHTPEEDRIYLATSMPFPNILVKLSEDSSNNVRLAVAKNTDAKNWLVGRLTKDSCGAVRDAALCNPKASWKMRLEGAQCDGVGAETLQYLASLGVSAEENAPVVLATMVRRAVALNPGVPENVLQKLCDDKSEDVAMAARSRCSRE
;
A
#
# COMPACT_ATOMS: atom_id res chain seq x y z
N MET A 1 -32.24 55.33 41.33
CA MET A 1 -30.92 54.75 41.21
C MET A 1 -31.10 53.44 40.44
N SER A 2 -30.99 53.57 39.16
CA SER A 2 -31.13 52.46 38.18
C SER A 2 -29.78 51.81 38.00
N ASN A 3 -29.71 50.51 38.21
CA ASN A 3 -28.54 49.70 37.83
C ASN A 3 -28.89 48.92 36.57
N ASP A 4 -28.50 49.43 35.45
CA ASP A 4 -28.47 48.73 34.19
C ASP A 4 -27.28 47.78 34.19
N ASN A 5 -27.56 46.50 34.26
CA ASN A 5 -26.56 45.44 34.16
C ASN A 5 -26.55 44.96 32.71
N GLU A 6 -25.78 45.61 31.85
CA GLU A 6 -25.50 45.17 30.51
C GLU A 6 -24.74 43.82 30.58
N LYS A 7 -25.44 42.76 30.24
CA LYS A 7 -24.84 41.49 29.90
C LYS A 7 -24.21 41.60 28.52
N THR A 8 -22.91 41.78 28.49
CA THR A 8 -22.10 41.48 27.30
C THR A 8 -22.26 40.00 26.95
N GLN A 9 -23.05 39.72 25.94
CA GLN A 9 -23.06 38.42 25.29
C GLN A 9 -21.77 38.36 24.45
N ASP A 10 -20.78 37.64 24.92
CA ASP A 10 -19.67 37.17 24.08
C ASP A 10 -20.24 36.18 23.06
N ASN A 11 -20.58 36.71 21.90
CA ASN A 11 -20.80 35.92 20.68
C ASN A 11 -19.47 35.36 20.19
N ASN A 12 -18.92 34.36 20.84
CA ASN A 12 -17.90 33.52 20.31
C ASN A 12 -18.58 32.28 19.68
N ASP A 13 -19.40 32.52 18.65
CA ASP A 13 -19.96 31.49 17.80
C ASP A 13 -18.92 31.12 16.74
N SER A 14 -17.81 30.55 17.16
CA SER A 14 -17.02 29.71 16.27
C SER A 14 -17.87 28.45 16.07
N SER A 15 -18.51 28.33 14.93
CA SER A 15 -19.30 27.18 14.52
C SER A 15 -18.40 25.92 14.48
N TYR A 16 -18.16 25.34 15.67
CA TYR A 16 -17.45 24.07 15.79
C TYR A 16 -18.42 22.97 15.31
N GLU A 17 -18.29 22.62 14.03
CA GLU A 17 -19.03 21.49 13.50
C GLU A 17 -18.52 20.19 14.13
N PRO A 18 -19.41 19.36 14.68
CA PRO A 18 -19.06 18.07 15.26
C PRO A 18 -18.31 17.21 14.23
N LEU A 19 -17.22 16.56 14.64
CA LEU A 19 -16.44 15.69 13.75
C LEU A 19 -17.32 14.68 13.02
N THR A 20 -18.28 14.10 13.72
CA THR A 20 -19.19 13.10 13.15
C THR A 20 -20.05 13.66 12.01
N ALA A 21 -20.53 14.90 12.14
CA ALA A 21 -21.33 15.53 11.10
C ALA A 21 -20.52 15.79 9.84
N VAL A 22 -19.30 16.33 9.99
CA VAL A 22 -18.40 16.57 8.85
C VAL A 22 -17.92 15.26 8.23
N TYR A 23 -17.63 14.23 9.03
CA TYR A 23 -17.26 12.92 8.56
C TYR A 23 -18.36 12.28 7.70
N GLU A 24 -19.60 12.28 8.17
CA GLU A 24 -20.74 11.73 7.42
C GLU A 24 -21.06 12.56 6.19
N HIS A 25 -20.92 13.89 6.27
CA HIS A 25 -21.05 14.75 5.10
C HIS A 25 -20.02 14.36 4.01
N LEU A 26 -18.72 14.33 4.33
CA LEU A 26 -17.67 13.99 3.37
C LEU A 26 -17.79 12.56 2.84
N ARG A 27 -18.26 11.64 3.68
CA ARG A 27 -18.47 10.25 3.27
C ARG A 27 -19.54 10.10 2.21
N HIS A 28 -20.53 10.99 2.19
CA HIS A 28 -21.68 10.96 1.28
C HIS A 28 -21.73 12.14 0.31
N SER A 29 -20.75 13.04 0.33
CA SER A 29 -20.66 14.16 -0.60
C SER A 29 -20.54 13.65 -2.04
N GLU A 30 -21.27 14.27 -2.95
CA GLU A 30 -21.17 14.07 -4.39
C GLU A 30 -20.34 15.18 -5.07
N ASP A 31 -19.90 16.18 -4.28
CA ASP A 31 -19.09 17.30 -4.76
C ASP A 31 -17.61 16.89 -4.86
N SER A 32 -17.18 16.58 -6.08
CA SER A 32 -15.80 16.15 -6.36
C SER A 32 -14.77 17.24 -6.09
N ASP A 33 -15.13 18.52 -6.22
CA ASP A 33 -14.22 19.65 -5.98
C ASP A 33 -13.98 19.80 -4.48
N GLU A 34 -15.03 19.70 -3.66
CA GLU A 34 -14.91 19.64 -2.21
C GLU A 34 -14.02 18.49 -1.77
N LEU A 35 -14.26 17.29 -2.29
CA LEU A 35 -13.49 16.08 -1.95
C LEU A 35 -12.03 16.20 -2.38
N HIS A 36 -11.76 16.81 -3.53
CA HIS A 36 -10.41 17.13 -4.00
C HIS A 36 -9.68 18.06 -3.03
N GLU A 37 -10.33 19.17 -2.64
CA GLU A 37 -9.75 20.12 -1.69
C GLU A 37 -9.38 19.45 -0.35
N PHE A 38 -10.28 18.59 0.17
CA PHE A 38 -10.01 17.83 1.41
C PHE A 38 -8.87 16.84 1.24
N ALA A 39 -8.81 16.10 0.13
CA ALA A 39 -7.76 15.12 -0.14
C ALA A 39 -6.36 15.75 -0.21
N ARG A 40 -6.28 17.00 -0.71
CA ARG A 40 -5.01 17.74 -0.89
C ARG A 40 -4.67 18.69 0.25
N ARG A 41 -5.54 18.82 1.24
CA ARG A 41 -5.31 19.72 2.38
C ARG A 41 -4.08 19.27 3.18
N LYS A 42 -3.23 20.25 3.50
CA LYS A 42 -2.07 20.01 4.37
C LYS A 42 -2.54 19.58 5.76
N LEU A 43 -1.97 18.49 6.25
CA LEU A 43 -2.23 18.04 7.60
C LEU A 43 -1.71 19.06 8.63
N PRO A 44 -2.44 19.24 9.75
CA PRO A 44 -1.97 20.00 10.89
C PRO A 44 -0.66 19.45 11.46
N ASP A 45 0.02 20.25 12.29
CA ASP A 45 1.19 19.78 13.02
C ASP A 45 0.81 18.62 13.96
N ARG A 46 1.67 17.61 14.04
CA ARG A 46 1.48 16.48 14.96
C ARG A 46 1.49 16.89 16.44
N ALA A 47 2.05 18.04 16.77
CA ALA A 47 2.00 18.61 18.12
C ALA A 47 0.55 18.98 18.54
N ASP A 48 -0.30 19.38 17.58
CA ASP A 48 -1.73 19.54 17.80
C ASP A 48 -2.45 18.20 17.53
N GLN A 49 -2.42 17.35 18.54
CA GLN A 49 -3.00 16.00 18.43
C GLN A 49 -4.50 16.00 18.10
N ALA A 50 -5.26 16.99 18.61
CA ALA A 50 -6.69 17.07 18.37
C ALA A 50 -6.99 17.42 16.90
N ALA A 51 -6.38 18.47 16.38
CA ALA A 51 -6.51 18.87 14.98
C ALA A 51 -5.97 17.80 14.04
N PHE A 52 -4.83 17.17 14.35
CA PHE A 52 -4.25 16.09 13.56
C PHE A 52 -5.15 14.86 13.49
N SER A 53 -5.68 14.42 14.64
CA SER A 53 -6.60 13.27 14.70
C SER A 53 -7.90 13.55 13.93
N ARG A 54 -8.45 14.76 14.07
CA ARG A 54 -9.63 15.21 13.31
C ARG A 54 -9.35 15.16 11.80
N ALA A 55 -8.24 15.75 11.35
CA ALA A 55 -7.88 15.80 9.93
C ALA A 55 -7.70 14.40 9.32
N THR A 56 -7.02 13.49 10.02
CA THR A 56 -6.82 12.11 9.55
C THR A 56 -8.11 11.30 9.50
N SER A 57 -9.06 11.54 10.44
CA SER A 57 -10.39 10.92 10.41
C SER A 57 -11.20 11.43 9.22
N LEU A 58 -11.15 12.73 8.91
CA LEU A 58 -11.85 13.28 7.74
C LEU A 58 -11.25 12.78 6.42
N LEU A 59 -9.92 12.63 6.34
CA LEU A 59 -9.27 12.00 5.18
C LEU A 59 -9.70 10.55 4.99
N GLU A 60 -10.01 9.81 6.05
CA GLU A 60 -10.55 8.45 5.92
C GLU A 60 -11.92 8.46 5.24
N ALA A 61 -12.80 9.43 5.59
CA ALA A 61 -14.10 9.59 4.94
C ALA A 61 -13.94 9.88 3.44
N VAL A 62 -13.07 10.84 3.09
CA VAL A 62 -12.74 11.21 1.71
C VAL A 62 -12.16 10.02 0.94
N ALA A 63 -11.21 9.29 1.52
CA ALA A 63 -10.58 8.12 0.89
C ALA A 63 -11.59 7.00 0.60
N GLY A 64 -12.64 6.88 1.41
CA GLY A 64 -13.70 5.87 1.23
C GLY A 64 -14.86 6.33 0.34
N ASN A 65 -14.88 7.58 -0.11
CA ASN A 65 -15.94 8.11 -0.95
C ASN A 65 -15.65 7.84 -2.44
N ALA A 66 -16.60 7.22 -3.15
CA ALA A 66 -16.49 6.89 -4.56
C ALA A 66 -16.45 8.11 -5.50
N HIS A 67 -16.97 9.27 -5.05
CA HIS A 67 -16.95 10.53 -5.81
C HIS A 67 -15.63 11.30 -5.65
N THR A 68 -14.76 10.87 -4.72
CA THR A 68 -13.38 11.41 -4.66
C THR A 68 -12.66 11.06 -5.96
N PRO A 69 -12.07 12.04 -6.66
CA PRO A 69 -11.34 11.79 -7.91
C PRO A 69 -10.31 10.68 -7.76
N GLU A 70 -10.19 9.81 -8.77
CA GLU A 70 -9.25 8.68 -8.73
C GLU A 70 -7.82 9.13 -8.47
N GLU A 71 -7.39 10.23 -9.06
CA GLU A 71 -6.06 10.81 -8.84
C GLU A 71 -5.78 11.19 -7.39
N ASP A 72 -6.82 11.63 -6.66
CA ASP A 72 -6.70 11.97 -5.24
C ASP A 72 -6.67 10.73 -4.37
N ARG A 73 -7.47 9.70 -4.70
CA ARG A 73 -7.38 8.41 -4.04
C ARG A 73 -6.01 7.75 -4.24
N ILE A 74 -5.43 7.85 -5.45
CA ILE A 74 -4.04 7.42 -5.74
C ILE A 74 -3.04 8.23 -4.92
N TYR A 75 -3.20 9.55 -4.85
CA TYR A 75 -2.34 10.40 -4.02
C TYR A 75 -2.38 10.00 -2.55
N LEU A 76 -3.58 9.82 -1.98
CA LEU A 76 -3.73 9.37 -0.59
C LEU A 76 -3.12 7.97 -0.38
N ALA A 77 -3.34 7.05 -1.31
CA ALA A 77 -2.76 5.71 -1.26
C ALA A 77 -1.23 5.71 -1.28
N THR A 78 -0.62 6.66 -2.01
CA THR A 78 0.84 6.75 -2.16
C THR A 78 1.51 7.46 -1.00
N SER A 79 0.88 8.56 -0.51
CA SER A 79 1.55 9.50 0.40
C SER A 79 1.16 9.35 1.86
N MET A 80 0.05 8.66 2.18
CA MET A 80 -0.43 8.59 3.55
C MET A 80 0.08 7.33 4.28
N PRO A 81 0.67 7.49 5.50
CA PRO A 81 1.15 6.36 6.30
C PRO A 81 0.05 5.80 7.24
N PHE A 82 -1.22 6.18 7.04
CA PHE A 82 -2.30 5.87 7.99
C PHE A 82 -3.02 4.57 7.63
N PRO A 83 -2.97 3.54 8.50
CA PRO A 83 -3.53 2.24 8.20
C PRO A 83 -5.02 2.25 7.86
N ASN A 84 -5.83 3.06 8.54
CA ASN A 84 -7.26 3.18 8.29
C ASN A 84 -7.58 3.70 6.88
N ILE A 85 -6.84 4.71 6.40
CA ILE A 85 -6.95 5.23 5.03
C ILE A 85 -6.53 4.15 4.03
N LEU A 86 -5.35 3.53 4.24
CA LEU A 86 -4.84 2.50 3.33
C LEU A 86 -5.74 1.26 3.27
N VAL A 87 -6.43 0.92 4.36
CA VAL A 87 -7.44 -0.16 4.37
C VAL A 87 -8.60 0.17 3.44
N LYS A 88 -9.16 1.37 3.52
CA LYS A 88 -10.24 1.80 2.63
C LYS A 88 -9.80 1.73 1.17
N LEU A 89 -8.65 2.32 0.85
CA LEU A 89 -8.12 2.37 -0.51
C LEU A 89 -7.66 1.00 -1.05
N SER A 90 -7.36 0.03 -0.19
CA SER A 90 -7.03 -1.34 -0.62
C SER A 90 -8.24 -2.14 -1.10
N GLU A 91 -9.46 -1.65 -0.90
CA GLU A 91 -10.72 -2.20 -1.37
C GLU A 91 -11.33 -1.36 -2.50
N ASP A 92 -10.59 -0.37 -2.99
CA ASP A 92 -11.05 0.52 -4.05
C ASP A 92 -11.39 -0.25 -5.32
N SER A 93 -12.41 0.22 -6.06
CA SER A 93 -12.81 -0.36 -7.34
C SER A 93 -11.72 -0.21 -8.41
N SER A 94 -10.91 0.86 -8.35
CA SER A 94 -9.79 1.09 -9.26
C SER A 94 -8.58 0.23 -8.91
N ASN A 95 -8.09 -0.51 -9.91
CA ASN A 95 -6.82 -1.24 -9.81
C ASN A 95 -5.63 -0.31 -9.53
N ASN A 96 -5.66 0.93 -10.04
CA ASN A 96 -4.57 1.89 -9.87
C ASN A 96 -4.46 2.37 -8.42
N VAL A 97 -5.58 2.56 -7.75
CA VAL A 97 -5.63 2.92 -6.33
C VAL A 97 -5.10 1.76 -5.49
N ARG A 98 -5.58 0.52 -5.72
CA ARG A 98 -5.08 -0.65 -5.00
C ARG A 98 -3.60 -0.92 -5.26
N LEU A 99 -3.13 -0.66 -6.50
CA LEU A 99 -1.71 -0.74 -6.88
C LEU A 99 -0.86 0.27 -6.09
N ALA A 100 -1.35 1.50 -5.91
CA ALA A 100 -0.68 2.50 -5.11
C ALA A 100 -0.56 2.06 -3.64
N VAL A 101 -1.62 1.48 -3.06
CA VAL A 101 -1.56 0.88 -1.71
C VAL A 101 -0.54 -0.26 -1.65
N ALA A 102 -0.51 -1.15 -2.66
CA ALA A 102 0.43 -2.27 -2.71
C ALA A 102 1.90 -1.81 -2.74
N LYS A 103 2.18 -0.66 -3.35
CA LYS A 103 3.52 -0.04 -3.40
C LYS A 103 3.87 0.76 -2.14
N ASN A 104 2.89 1.13 -1.31
CA ASN A 104 3.13 1.96 -0.14
C ASN A 104 3.91 1.19 0.93
N THR A 105 5.11 1.68 1.29
CA THR A 105 6.00 1.05 2.26
C THR A 105 5.57 1.22 3.71
N ASP A 106 4.62 2.11 3.98
CA ASP A 106 4.01 2.30 5.30
C ASP A 106 2.81 1.36 5.53
N ALA A 107 2.34 0.68 4.46
CA ALA A 107 1.29 -0.30 4.58
C ALA A 107 1.67 -1.42 5.56
N LYS A 108 0.71 -1.87 6.37
CA LYS A 108 0.94 -2.96 7.30
C LYS A 108 1.11 -4.29 6.56
N ASN A 109 1.95 -5.18 7.10
CA ASN A 109 2.26 -6.48 6.49
C ASN A 109 1.03 -7.32 6.16
N TRP A 110 0.01 -7.32 7.03
CA TRP A 110 -1.24 -8.04 6.78
C TRP A 110 -2.03 -7.46 5.60
N LEU A 111 -1.97 -6.12 5.41
CA LEU A 111 -2.62 -5.42 4.30
C LEU A 111 -1.92 -5.75 2.98
N VAL A 112 -0.59 -5.67 2.96
CA VAL A 112 0.22 -6.11 1.82
C VAL A 112 -0.08 -7.58 1.50
N GLY A 113 -0.17 -8.43 2.54
CA GLY A 113 -0.51 -9.85 2.39
C GLY A 113 -1.86 -10.09 1.72
N ARG A 114 -2.87 -9.29 2.02
CA ARG A 114 -4.16 -9.34 1.33
C ARG A 114 -4.01 -9.01 -0.16
N LEU A 115 -3.22 -7.99 -0.48
CA LEU A 115 -3.00 -7.55 -1.85
C LEU A 115 -2.16 -8.52 -2.69
N THR A 116 -1.38 -9.43 -2.08
CA THR A 116 -0.74 -10.53 -2.84
C THR A 116 -1.74 -11.51 -3.46
N LYS A 117 -3.00 -11.41 -3.08
CA LYS A 117 -4.12 -12.23 -3.59
C LYS A 117 -5.16 -11.39 -4.36
N ASP A 118 -4.80 -10.16 -4.74
CA ASP A 118 -5.69 -9.28 -5.52
C ASP A 118 -6.07 -9.90 -6.86
N SER A 119 -7.25 -9.57 -7.37
CA SER A 119 -7.72 -10.01 -8.69
C SER A 119 -6.84 -9.49 -9.83
N CYS A 120 -6.26 -8.29 -9.68
CA CYS A 120 -5.37 -7.67 -10.65
C CYS A 120 -3.92 -8.17 -10.48
N GLY A 121 -3.31 -8.72 -11.55
CA GLY A 121 -1.92 -9.20 -11.55
C GLY A 121 -0.92 -8.14 -11.13
N ALA A 122 -1.05 -6.92 -11.67
CA ALA A 122 -0.13 -5.82 -11.33
C ALA A 122 -0.17 -5.44 -9.84
N VAL A 123 -1.34 -5.56 -9.19
CA VAL A 123 -1.48 -5.31 -7.74
C VAL A 123 -0.79 -6.43 -6.94
N ARG A 124 -1.02 -7.70 -7.33
CA ARG A 124 -0.33 -8.85 -6.70
C ARG A 124 1.18 -8.73 -6.80
N ASP A 125 1.67 -8.41 -7.98
CA ASP A 125 3.09 -8.25 -8.27
C ASP A 125 3.73 -7.14 -7.45
N ALA A 126 3.10 -5.98 -7.38
CA ALA A 126 3.56 -4.88 -6.54
C ALA A 126 3.58 -5.25 -5.05
N ALA A 127 2.57 -5.97 -4.58
CA ALA A 127 2.51 -6.45 -3.20
C ALA A 127 3.64 -7.45 -2.88
N LEU A 128 4.00 -8.34 -3.81
CA LEU A 128 5.13 -9.28 -3.65
C LEU A 128 6.48 -8.56 -3.59
N CYS A 129 6.62 -7.44 -4.31
CA CYS A 129 7.81 -6.60 -4.29
C CYS A 129 7.87 -5.65 -3.09
N ASN A 130 6.79 -5.50 -2.32
CA ASN A 130 6.77 -4.62 -1.16
C ASN A 130 7.64 -5.19 -0.03
N PRO A 131 8.52 -4.38 0.62
CA PRO A 131 9.38 -4.86 1.71
C PRO A 131 8.59 -5.35 2.93
N LYS A 132 7.31 -5.00 3.06
CA LYS A 132 6.41 -5.52 4.11
C LYS A 132 5.80 -6.88 3.77
N ALA A 133 5.99 -7.41 2.56
CA ALA A 133 5.57 -8.76 2.22
C ALA A 133 6.34 -9.79 3.04
N SER A 134 5.63 -10.75 3.67
CA SER A 134 6.30 -11.80 4.42
C SER A 134 7.02 -12.79 3.49
N TRP A 135 8.04 -13.46 4.00
CA TRP A 135 8.77 -14.49 3.26
C TRP A 135 7.88 -15.63 2.78
N LYS A 136 6.87 -15.98 3.58
CA LYS A 136 5.86 -16.97 3.19
C LYS A 136 5.09 -16.49 1.95
N MET A 137 4.64 -15.24 1.91
CA MET A 137 3.90 -14.68 0.78
C MET A 137 4.77 -14.63 -0.48
N ARG A 138 6.04 -14.22 -0.34
CA ARG A 138 7.00 -14.20 -1.45
C ARG A 138 7.28 -15.59 -1.99
N LEU A 139 7.41 -16.59 -1.10
CA LEU A 139 7.59 -17.98 -1.49
C LEU A 139 6.37 -18.54 -2.23
N GLU A 140 5.16 -18.32 -1.68
CA GLU A 140 3.91 -18.72 -2.32
C GLU A 140 3.75 -18.02 -3.68
N GLY A 141 4.02 -16.70 -3.75
CA GLY A 141 3.98 -15.94 -5.00
C GLY A 141 4.97 -16.45 -6.04
N ALA A 142 6.22 -16.74 -5.64
CA ALA A 142 7.24 -17.30 -6.56
C ALA A 142 6.83 -18.67 -7.15
N GLN A 143 5.93 -19.39 -6.50
CA GLN A 143 5.41 -20.69 -6.95
C GLN A 143 4.14 -20.57 -7.82
N CYS A 144 3.52 -19.39 -7.88
CA CYS A 144 2.31 -19.17 -8.66
C CYS A 144 2.62 -18.94 -10.14
N ASP A 145 1.73 -19.45 -11.01
CA ASP A 145 1.73 -19.10 -12.41
C ASP A 145 1.25 -17.66 -12.64
N GLY A 146 1.72 -17.03 -13.72
CA GLY A 146 1.27 -15.68 -14.12
C GLY A 146 1.83 -14.53 -13.29
N VAL A 147 2.90 -14.76 -12.53
CA VAL A 147 3.70 -13.69 -11.91
C VAL A 147 4.51 -12.97 -12.99
N GLY A 148 4.53 -11.63 -12.94
CA GLY A 148 5.24 -10.83 -13.93
C GLY A 148 6.74 -11.04 -13.92
N ALA A 149 7.36 -10.92 -15.11
CA ALA A 149 8.80 -11.13 -15.29
C ALA A 149 9.66 -10.25 -14.38
N GLU A 150 9.30 -8.99 -14.21
CA GLU A 150 10.00 -8.05 -13.33
C GLU A 150 9.91 -8.47 -11.85
N THR A 151 8.75 -8.98 -11.43
CA THR A 151 8.56 -9.50 -10.08
C THR A 151 9.39 -10.75 -9.82
N LEU A 152 9.43 -11.69 -10.79
CA LEU A 152 10.30 -12.87 -10.70
C LEU A 152 11.77 -12.47 -10.67
N GLN A 153 12.18 -11.47 -11.45
CA GLN A 153 13.54 -10.91 -11.41
C GLN A 153 13.87 -10.30 -10.04
N TYR A 154 12.93 -9.53 -9.45
CA TYR A 154 13.12 -8.99 -8.11
C TYR A 154 13.23 -10.10 -7.05
N LEU A 155 12.32 -11.08 -7.06
CA LEU A 155 12.36 -12.20 -6.14
C LEU A 155 13.63 -13.05 -6.27
N ALA A 156 14.17 -13.20 -7.50
CA ALA A 156 15.43 -13.86 -7.77
C ALA A 156 16.65 -13.11 -7.20
N SER A 157 16.53 -11.82 -6.95
CA SER A 157 17.61 -10.98 -6.42
C SER A 157 17.66 -10.86 -4.91
N LEU A 158 16.66 -11.39 -4.19
CA LEU A 158 16.56 -11.29 -2.74
C LEU A 158 17.75 -11.93 -2.00
N GLY A 159 18.35 -11.14 -1.09
CA GLY A 159 19.53 -11.55 -0.33
C GLY A 159 20.83 -11.61 -1.15
N VAL A 160 20.81 -11.09 -2.39
CA VAL A 160 22.01 -10.99 -3.27
C VAL A 160 22.26 -9.54 -3.67
N SER A 161 21.32 -8.90 -4.33
CA SER A 161 21.38 -7.49 -4.75
C SER A 161 20.15 -6.69 -4.34
N ALA A 162 19.08 -7.35 -3.92
CA ALA A 162 17.95 -6.73 -3.26
C ALA A 162 17.85 -7.27 -1.82
N GLU A 163 17.48 -6.37 -0.87
CA GLU A 163 17.36 -6.72 0.54
C GLU A 163 18.56 -7.55 1.05
N GLU A 164 19.77 -7.04 0.89
CA GLU A 164 21.03 -7.76 1.18
C GLU A 164 21.12 -8.34 2.60
N ASN A 165 20.43 -7.73 3.57
CA ASN A 165 20.31 -8.20 4.96
C ASN A 165 19.18 -9.24 5.15
N ALA A 166 18.61 -9.76 4.07
CA ALA A 166 17.57 -10.78 4.14
C ALA A 166 18.07 -12.06 4.83
N PRO A 167 17.18 -12.78 5.57
CA PRO A 167 17.51 -14.08 6.13
C PRO A 167 17.92 -15.06 5.03
N VAL A 168 19.17 -15.51 5.05
CA VAL A 168 19.78 -16.31 3.97
C VAL A 168 18.92 -17.51 3.55
N VAL A 169 18.44 -18.29 4.52
CA VAL A 169 17.63 -19.49 4.27
C VAL A 169 16.34 -19.13 3.53
N LEU A 170 15.62 -18.10 4.01
CA LEU A 170 14.33 -17.71 3.44
C LEU A 170 14.50 -17.12 2.03
N ALA A 171 15.51 -16.28 1.84
CA ALA A 171 15.84 -15.71 0.53
C ALA A 171 16.23 -16.83 -0.47
N THR A 172 17.02 -17.81 -0.03
CA THR A 172 17.37 -18.99 -0.84
C THR A 172 16.15 -19.79 -1.24
N MET A 173 15.19 -20.02 -0.33
CA MET A 173 13.95 -20.72 -0.63
C MET A 173 13.14 -19.99 -1.71
N VAL A 174 13.04 -18.66 -1.63
CA VAL A 174 12.33 -17.86 -2.64
C VAL A 174 13.05 -17.94 -3.97
N ARG A 175 14.38 -17.73 -4.05
CA ARG A 175 15.14 -17.80 -5.29
C ARG A 175 15.05 -19.18 -5.93
N ARG A 176 15.09 -20.25 -5.12
CA ARG A 176 14.88 -21.62 -5.63
C ARG A 176 13.48 -21.79 -6.22
N ALA A 177 12.43 -21.25 -5.58
CA ALA A 177 11.08 -21.29 -6.13
C ALA A 177 10.99 -20.53 -7.46
N VAL A 178 11.63 -19.37 -7.58
CA VAL A 178 11.74 -18.63 -8.85
C VAL A 178 12.44 -19.47 -9.93
N ALA A 179 13.55 -20.15 -9.60
CA ALA A 179 14.25 -21.01 -10.56
C ALA A 179 13.36 -22.13 -11.11
N LEU A 180 12.38 -22.60 -10.33
CA LEU A 180 11.42 -23.63 -10.71
C LEU A 180 10.14 -23.06 -11.37
N ASN A 181 9.93 -21.75 -11.32
CA ASN A 181 8.72 -21.14 -11.89
C ASN A 181 8.75 -21.21 -13.43
N PRO A 182 7.68 -21.70 -14.09
CA PRO A 182 7.67 -21.81 -15.55
C PRO A 182 7.73 -20.46 -16.27
N GLY A 183 7.30 -19.38 -15.63
CA GLY A 183 7.33 -18.02 -16.18
C GLY A 183 8.63 -17.26 -15.96
N VAL A 184 9.66 -17.88 -15.36
CA VAL A 184 10.92 -17.17 -15.12
C VAL A 184 11.58 -16.77 -16.45
N PRO A 185 12.01 -15.50 -16.63
CA PRO A 185 12.72 -15.08 -17.82
C PRO A 185 14.06 -15.83 -17.97
N GLU A 186 14.43 -16.18 -19.22
CA GLU A 186 15.65 -16.95 -19.48
C GLU A 186 16.90 -16.27 -18.94
N ASN A 187 17.04 -14.96 -19.11
CA ASN A 187 18.16 -14.20 -18.57
C ASN A 187 18.24 -14.21 -17.03
N VAL A 188 17.12 -14.38 -16.34
CA VAL A 188 17.05 -14.54 -14.88
C VAL A 188 17.45 -15.97 -14.52
N LEU A 189 16.91 -16.97 -15.25
CA LEU A 189 17.23 -18.38 -15.04
C LEU A 189 18.74 -18.65 -15.22
N GLN A 190 19.35 -18.08 -16.27
CA GLN A 190 20.79 -18.16 -16.50
C GLN A 190 21.62 -17.61 -15.34
N LYS A 191 21.22 -16.45 -14.78
CA LYS A 191 21.87 -15.89 -13.57
C LYS A 191 21.74 -16.81 -12.35
N LEU A 192 20.59 -17.46 -12.20
CA LEU A 192 20.37 -18.39 -11.10
C LEU A 192 21.17 -19.69 -11.23
N CYS A 193 21.65 -20.06 -12.44
CA CYS A 193 22.58 -21.18 -12.62
C CYS A 193 23.92 -20.99 -11.91
N ASP A 194 24.29 -19.73 -11.62
CA ASP A 194 25.52 -19.34 -10.93
C ASP A 194 25.22 -18.77 -9.52
N ASP A 195 24.04 -19.08 -8.96
CA ASP A 195 23.66 -18.64 -7.60
C ASP A 195 24.64 -19.18 -6.55
N LYS A 196 24.90 -18.37 -5.52
CA LYS A 196 25.77 -18.73 -4.38
C LYS A 196 25.30 -19.99 -3.63
N SER A 197 24.01 -20.30 -3.69
CA SER A 197 23.42 -21.50 -3.11
C SER A 197 23.35 -22.60 -4.17
N GLU A 198 23.99 -23.72 -3.89
CA GLU A 198 23.95 -24.89 -4.78
C GLU A 198 22.56 -25.41 -5.03
N ASP A 199 21.64 -25.34 -4.02
CA ASP A 199 20.24 -25.73 -4.16
C ASP A 199 19.50 -24.90 -5.22
N VAL A 200 19.81 -23.60 -5.31
CA VAL A 200 19.23 -22.69 -6.32
C VAL A 200 19.85 -22.98 -7.68
N ALA A 201 21.18 -23.08 -7.74
CA ALA A 201 21.93 -23.33 -8.97
C ALA A 201 21.52 -24.67 -9.60
N MET A 202 21.41 -25.74 -8.83
CA MET A 202 20.92 -27.03 -9.32
C MET A 202 19.48 -26.97 -9.84
N ALA A 203 18.59 -26.26 -9.15
CA ALA A 203 17.22 -26.07 -9.61
C ALA A 203 17.16 -25.36 -10.95
N ALA A 204 17.97 -24.30 -11.13
CA ALA A 204 18.05 -23.55 -12.38
C ALA A 204 18.65 -24.41 -13.51
N ARG A 205 19.80 -25.06 -13.29
CA ARG A 205 20.47 -25.91 -14.28
C ARG A 205 19.60 -27.09 -14.73
N SER A 206 18.81 -27.67 -13.81
CA SER A 206 17.88 -28.78 -14.15
C SER A 206 16.81 -28.35 -15.18
N ARG A 207 16.49 -27.07 -15.26
CA ARG A 207 15.56 -26.52 -16.24
C ARG A 207 16.26 -26.17 -17.55
N CYS A 208 17.42 -25.49 -17.49
CA CYS A 208 18.19 -25.17 -18.68
C CYS A 208 18.58 -26.44 -19.51
N SER A 209 18.65 -27.61 -18.84
CA SER A 209 19.02 -28.87 -19.52
C SER A 209 17.83 -29.60 -20.16
N ARG A 210 16.59 -29.09 -20.00
CA ARG A 210 15.37 -29.70 -20.52
C ARG A 210 14.82 -29.02 -21.78
N GLU A 211 15.37 -27.84 -22.10
CA GLU A 211 15.11 -27.11 -23.36
C GLU A 211 16.19 -27.46 -24.39
#